data_2bbef4d05dd7c9a61a603778fe9f72b0
#
_entry.id   2bbef4d05dd7c9a61a603778fe9f72b0
#
_cell.length_a   1.000
_cell.length_b   1.000
_cell.length_c   1.000
_cell.angle_alpha   90.00
_cell.angle_beta   90.00
_cell.angle_gamma   90.00
#
_symmetry.space_group_name_H-M   'P 1'
#
loop_
_entity.id
_entity.type
_entity.pdbx_description
1 polymer ?
#
loop_
_entity_poly.entity_id
_entity_poly.type
_entity_poly.pdbx_seq_one_letter_code
_entity_poly.pdbx_strand_id
1 'polypeptide(L)'
;MQGDFTNLLIEEKECVTWQSIARKVPRNVMSFAARLSTNSLASPDNLRRWGKRKMGICPLCASPNATLAHITNMCTVALNQGRFTWRHDSVLLQIASTVKSLATGETEVFSDLPSFQVNGTTIPADILVSTGEGSKPDLVILDRKRKIIALLELTCSLPGSAFKAHIMKDKKYTELALDLEAKGFQVFIVPFEVLSPGHITKQCKDSIQNTLQLFNIRVKKTLYENLGKIALLCTMSVFHAYQVKEWVSPPLLAP
;
A
#
# COMPACT_ATOMS: atom_id res chain seq x y z
N MET A 1 -0.31 -15.28 -12.49
CA MET A 1 -1.30 -14.26 -12.01
C MET A 1 -2.66 -14.85 -11.60
N GLN A 2 -3.34 -15.69 -12.37
CA GLN A 2 -4.60 -16.31 -11.93
C GLN A 2 -4.39 -17.28 -10.76
N GLY A 3 -3.36 -18.13 -10.83
CA GLY A 3 -3.03 -19.08 -9.77
C GLY A 3 -2.64 -18.40 -8.46
N ASP A 4 -1.83 -17.36 -8.51
CA ASP A 4 -1.34 -16.67 -7.31
C ASP A 4 -2.46 -16.02 -6.51
N PHE A 5 -3.48 -15.45 -7.20
CA PHE A 5 -4.62 -14.84 -6.54
C PHE A 5 -5.56 -15.89 -5.93
N THR A 6 -5.80 -16.98 -6.66
CA THR A 6 -6.65 -18.08 -6.18
C THR A 6 -6.01 -18.78 -4.99
N ASN A 7 -4.70 -19.02 -5.03
CA ASN A 7 -3.97 -19.63 -3.92
C ASN A 7 -4.00 -18.74 -2.67
N LEU A 8 -3.80 -17.43 -2.82
CA LEU A 8 -3.90 -16.48 -1.72
C LEU A 8 -5.30 -16.50 -1.05
N LEU A 9 -6.37 -16.63 -1.83
CA LEU A 9 -7.74 -16.74 -1.31
C LEU A 9 -8.02 -18.08 -0.62
N ILE A 10 -7.36 -19.16 -1.06
CA ILE A 10 -7.54 -20.51 -0.50
C ILE A 10 -6.73 -20.68 0.78
N GLU A 11 -5.50 -20.17 0.81
CA GLU A 11 -4.59 -20.31 1.95
C GLU A 11 -4.98 -19.41 3.13
N GLU A 12 -5.65 -18.29 2.88
CA GLU A 12 -6.03 -17.33 3.90
C GLU A 12 -7.55 -17.20 4.09
N LYS A 13 -8.12 -18.11 4.88
CA LYS A 13 -9.56 -18.14 5.21
C LYS A 13 -10.10 -16.87 5.88
N GLU A 14 -9.23 -15.93 6.31
CA GLU A 14 -9.61 -14.73 7.07
C GLU A 14 -9.04 -13.40 6.51
N CYS A 15 -8.82 -13.32 5.21
CA CYS A 15 -8.51 -12.05 4.56
C CYS A 15 -9.63 -11.02 4.75
N VAL A 16 -9.29 -9.74 4.73
CA VAL A 16 -10.27 -8.70 4.39
C VAL A 16 -10.68 -8.96 2.94
N THR A 17 -11.75 -9.71 2.78
CA THR A 17 -12.20 -10.21 1.49
C THR A 17 -13.14 -9.22 0.83
N TRP A 18 -13.34 -9.39 -0.45
CA TRP A 18 -14.36 -8.67 -1.19
C TRP A 18 -15.77 -8.77 -0.60
N GLN A 19 -16.09 -9.83 0.16
CA GLN A 19 -17.37 -9.95 0.84
C GLN A 19 -17.64 -8.79 1.80
N SER A 20 -16.62 -8.31 2.51
CA SER A 20 -16.76 -7.16 3.39
C SER A 20 -16.78 -5.82 2.65
N ILE A 21 -16.08 -5.73 1.50
CA ILE A 21 -16.02 -4.52 0.67
C ILE A 21 -17.23 -4.44 -0.27
N ALA A 22 -17.71 -5.56 -0.78
CA ALA A 22 -18.74 -5.65 -1.84
C ALA A 22 -20.02 -4.88 -1.53
N ARG A 23 -20.41 -4.83 -0.25
CA ARG A 23 -21.61 -4.09 0.19
C ARG A 23 -21.37 -2.58 0.32
N LYS A 24 -20.10 -2.14 0.27
CA LYS A 24 -19.67 -0.76 0.52
C LYS A 24 -19.19 -0.04 -0.74
N VAL A 25 -19.17 -0.73 -1.87
CA VAL A 25 -18.75 -0.16 -3.15
C VAL A 25 -19.79 -0.39 -4.25
N PRO A 26 -19.83 0.49 -5.26
CA PRO A 26 -20.72 0.32 -6.41
C PRO A 26 -20.45 -0.99 -7.18
N ARG A 27 -21.48 -1.50 -7.89
CA ARG A 27 -21.40 -2.76 -8.65
C ARG A 27 -20.28 -2.75 -9.72
N ASN A 28 -20.05 -1.62 -10.37
CA ASN A 28 -18.98 -1.48 -11.37
C ASN A 28 -17.58 -1.65 -10.75
N VAL A 29 -17.37 -1.20 -9.52
CA VAL A 29 -16.12 -1.40 -8.77
C VAL A 29 -15.92 -2.89 -8.45
N MET A 30 -16.97 -3.59 -8.01
CA MET A 30 -16.90 -5.04 -7.76
C MET A 30 -16.70 -5.83 -9.06
N SER A 31 -17.36 -5.45 -10.15
CA SER A 31 -17.12 -6.04 -11.47
C SER A 31 -15.67 -5.83 -11.93
N PHE A 32 -15.12 -4.64 -11.70
CA PHE A 32 -13.70 -4.37 -11.97
C PHE A 32 -12.81 -5.27 -11.13
N ALA A 33 -13.04 -5.39 -9.82
CA ALA A 33 -12.27 -6.22 -8.92
C ALA A 33 -12.26 -7.70 -9.35
N ALA A 34 -13.43 -8.26 -9.65
CA ALA A 34 -13.56 -9.62 -10.15
C ALA A 34 -12.79 -9.84 -11.46
N ARG A 35 -12.92 -8.92 -12.41
CA ARG A 35 -12.23 -9.00 -13.70
C ARG A 35 -10.72 -8.77 -13.58
N LEU A 36 -10.26 -7.94 -12.64
CA LEU A 36 -8.84 -7.78 -12.32
C LEU A 36 -8.25 -9.10 -11.83
N SER A 37 -8.94 -9.76 -10.91
CA SER A 37 -8.48 -11.03 -10.30
C SER A 37 -8.48 -12.21 -11.28
N THR A 38 -9.42 -12.24 -12.21
CA THR A 38 -9.50 -13.27 -13.26
C THR A 38 -8.69 -12.91 -14.51
N ASN A 39 -7.91 -11.82 -14.49
CA ASN A 39 -7.14 -11.32 -15.63
C ASN A 39 -8.02 -11.13 -16.89
N SER A 40 -9.25 -10.65 -16.72
CA SER A 40 -10.24 -10.47 -17.79
C SER A 40 -10.60 -9.01 -18.08
N LEU A 41 -9.82 -8.05 -17.58
CA LEU A 41 -9.89 -6.65 -18.00
C LEU A 41 -9.24 -6.45 -19.39
N ALA A 42 -9.70 -5.46 -20.13
CA ALA A 42 -9.27 -5.16 -21.50
C ALA A 42 -7.89 -4.45 -21.52
N SER A 43 -6.85 -5.08 -20.98
CA SER A 43 -5.48 -4.62 -21.19
C SER A 43 -5.06 -4.81 -22.65
N PRO A 44 -4.07 -4.07 -23.18
CA PRO A 44 -3.58 -4.28 -24.54
C PRO A 44 -3.16 -5.72 -24.81
N ASP A 45 -2.52 -6.41 -23.86
CA ASP A 45 -2.14 -7.82 -24.00
C ASP A 45 -3.39 -8.74 -24.03
N ASN A 46 -4.38 -8.52 -23.18
CA ASN A 46 -5.62 -9.28 -23.21
C ASN A 46 -6.41 -9.05 -24.51
N LEU A 47 -6.46 -7.80 -24.99
CA LEU A 47 -7.08 -7.49 -26.28
C LEU A 47 -6.38 -8.19 -27.45
N ARG A 48 -5.03 -8.29 -27.41
CA ARG A 48 -4.26 -9.07 -28.39
C ARG A 48 -4.59 -10.56 -28.30
N ARG A 49 -4.62 -11.12 -27.10
CA ARG A 49 -4.96 -12.55 -26.86
C ARG A 49 -6.39 -12.89 -27.34
N TRP A 50 -7.31 -11.94 -27.26
CA TRP A 50 -8.69 -12.09 -27.75
C TRP A 50 -8.87 -11.78 -29.24
N GLY A 51 -7.78 -11.52 -29.97
CA GLY A 51 -7.81 -11.18 -31.39
C GLY A 51 -8.39 -9.80 -31.71
N LYS A 52 -8.61 -8.94 -30.70
CA LYS A 52 -9.15 -7.59 -30.85
C LYS A 52 -8.10 -6.52 -31.14
N ARG A 53 -6.81 -6.86 -31.01
CA ARG A 53 -5.67 -6.02 -31.37
C ARG A 53 -4.55 -6.88 -31.96
N LYS A 54 -3.77 -6.32 -32.89
CA LYS A 54 -2.59 -7.00 -33.48
C LYS A 54 -1.44 -7.07 -32.47
N MET A 55 -1.26 -6.03 -31.64
CA MET A 55 -0.14 -5.91 -30.72
C MET A 55 -0.61 -5.54 -29.30
N GLY A 56 0.08 -6.03 -28.29
CA GLY A 56 -0.19 -5.77 -26.87
C GLY A 56 0.64 -4.61 -26.29
N ILE A 57 0.94 -3.58 -27.09
CA ILE A 57 1.86 -2.49 -26.73
C ILE A 57 1.22 -1.55 -25.72
N CYS A 58 2.00 -1.14 -24.72
CA CYS A 58 1.60 -0.13 -23.75
C CYS A 58 1.53 1.26 -24.40
N PRO A 59 0.42 1.98 -24.34
CA PRO A 59 0.32 3.31 -24.94
C PRO A 59 1.12 4.39 -24.22
N LEU A 60 1.59 4.14 -22.98
CA LEU A 60 2.40 5.08 -22.21
C LEU A 60 3.89 4.89 -22.46
N CYS A 61 4.42 3.67 -22.27
CA CYS A 61 5.86 3.40 -22.27
C CYS A 61 6.33 2.57 -23.46
N ALA A 62 5.44 2.26 -24.41
CA ALA A 62 5.70 1.43 -25.60
C ALA A 62 6.20 -0.01 -25.30
N SER A 63 6.12 -0.49 -24.06
CA SER A 63 6.45 -1.88 -23.72
C SER A 63 5.60 -2.86 -24.54
N PRO A 64 6.17 -3.93 -25.12
CA PRO A 64 5.47 -4.84 -26.02
C PRO A 64 4.44 -5.73 -25.33
N ASN A 65 4.50 -5.86 -24.01
CA ASN A 65 3.64 -6.75 -23.22
C ASN A 65 2.90 -5.97 -22.13
N ALA A 66 1.91 -5.16 -22.53
CA ALA A 66 1.09 -4.39 -21.61
C ALA A 66 0.02 -5.26 -20.94
N THR A 67 0.46 -6.16 -20.05
CA THR A 67 -0.39 -6.99 -19.20
C THR A 67 -1.15 -6.14 -18.16
N LEU A 68 -2.11 -6.72 -17.45
CA LEU A 68 -2.75 -6.05 -16.31
C LEU A 68 -1.73 -5.67 -15.23
N ALA A 69 -0.79 -6.57 -14.92
CA ALA A 69 0.29 -6.29 -13.98
C ALA A 69 1.14 -5.08 -14.40
N HIS A 70 1.50 -5.02 -15.69
CA HIS A 70 2.25 -3.91 -16.23
C HIS A 70 1.51 -2.58 -16.05
N ILE A 71 0.24 -2.53 -16.45
CA ILE A 71 -0.56 -1.29 -16.39
C ILE A 71 -0.76 -0.82 -14.95
N THR A 72 -1.08 -1.75 -14.05
CA THR A 72 -1.49 -1.38 -12.70
C THR A 72 -0.35 -1.23 -11.70
N ASN A 73 0.88 -1.73 -12.02
CA ASN A 73 1.98 -1.76 -11.05
C ASN A 73 3.40 -1.60 -11.63
N MET A 74 3.63 -1.80 -12.94
CA MET A 74 4.98 -1.93 -13.46
C MET A 74 5.31 -1.00 -14.63
N CYS A 75 4.39 -0.17 -15.10
CA CYS A 75 4.65 0.79 -16.17
C CYS A 75 5.58 1.90 -15.68
N THR A 76 6.76 2.02 -16.26
CA THR A 76 7.77 3.02 -15.85
C THR A 76 7.28 4.45 -16.02
N VAL A 77 6.54 4.75 -17.09
CA VAL A 77 5.94 6.08 -17.30
C VAL A 77 4.88 6.36 -16.23
N ALA A 78 4.01 5.40 -15.92
CA ALA A 78 3.01 5.57 -14.88
C ALA A 78 3.65 5.74 -13.49
N LEU A 79 4.77 5.05 -13.22
CA LEU A 79 5.58 5.22 -12.01
C LEU A 79 6.14 6.64 -11.92
N ASN A 80 6.83 7.10 -12.96
CA ASN A 80 7.44 8.43 -13.00
C ASN A 80 6.40 9.57 -12.95
N GLN A 81 5.17 9.31 -13.40
CA GLN A 81 4.05 10.24 -13.26
C GLN A 81 3.40 10.21 -11.88
N GLY A 82 3.87 9.39 -10.95
CA GLY A 82 3.34 9.30 -9.59
C GLY A 82 1.99 8.58 -9.45
N ARG A 83 1.50 7.84 -10.48
CA ARG A 83 0.20 7.15 -10.42
C ARG A 83 0.16 6.08 -9.34
N PHE A 84 1.26 5.35 -9.16
CA PHE A 84 1.37 4.31 -8.13
C PHE A 84 1.65 4.92 -6.76
N THR A 85 2.40 6.03 -6.70
CA THR A 85 2.62 6.83 -5.50
C THR A 85 1.29 7.40 -4.99
N TRP A 86 0.44 7.96 -5.88
CA TRP A 86 -0.89 8.44 -5.50
C TRP A 86 -1.76 7.35 -4.85
N ARG A 87 -1.73 6.11 -5.36
CA ARG A 87 -2.42 4.98 -4.72
C ARG A 87 -1.83 4.66 -3.35
N HIS A 88 -0.50 4.57 -3.27
CA HIS A 88 0.22 4.31 -2.04
C HIS A 88 -0.14 5.36 -0.98
N ASP A 89 -0.01 6.63 -1.32
CA ASP A 89 -0.23 7.74 -0.39
C ASP A 89 -1.69 7.87 0.04
N SER A 90 -2.65 7.51 -0.83
CA SER A 90 -4.06 7.44 -0.45
C SER A 90 -4.32 6.36 0.62
N VAL A 91 -3.70 5.19 0.50
CA VAL A 91 -3.80 4.12 1.50
C VAL A 91 -3.07 4.54 2.78
N LEU A 92 -1.86 5.12 2.65
CA LEU A 92 -1.06 5.59 3.77
C LEU A 92 -1.78 6.68 4.57
N LEU A 93 -2.43 7.64 3.90
CA LEU A 93 -3.22 8.68 4.54
C LEU A 93 -4.31 8.10 5.44
N GLN A 94 -5.02 7.07 4.98
CA GLN A 94 -6.09 6.43 5.75
C GLN A 94 -5.56 5.80 7.04
N ILE A 95 -4.48 5.03 6.99
CA ILE A 95 -3.92 4.39 8.20
C ILE A 95 -3.29 5.43 9.12
N ALA A 96 -2.49 6.35 8.59
CA ALA A 96 -1.80 7.38 9.36
C ALA A 96 -2.79 8.30 10.10
N SER A 97 -3.85 8.76 9.41
CA SER A 97 -4.90 9.58 10.02
C SER A 97 -5.66 8.83 11.12
N THR A 98 -5.98 7.56 10.88
CA THR A 98 -6.66 6.73 11.89
C THR A 98 -5.78 6.52 13.12
N VAL A 99 -4.52 6.13 12.92
CA VAL A 99 -3.58 5.92 14.03
C VAL A 99 -3.37 7.21 14.80
N LYS A 100 -3.16 8.34 14.13
CA LYS A 100 -3.00 9.67 14.76
C LYS A 100 -4.23 10.07 15.58
N SER A 101 -5.44 9.82 15.07
CA SER A 101 -6.69 10.15 15.78
C SER A 101 -6.95 9.30 17.02
N LEU A 102 -6.35 8.11 17.09
CA LEU A 102 -6.49 7.16 18.20
C LEU A 102 -5.30 7.21 19.17
N ALA A 103 -4.20 7.83 18.77
CA ALA A 103 -3.04 8.01 19.63
C ALA A 103 -3.37 8.95 20.79
N THR A 104 -2.97 8.56 22.00
CA THR A 104 -3.23 9.29 23.24
C THR A 104 -1.95 9.42 24.07
N GLY A 105 -1.90 10.43 24.94
CA GLY A 105 -0.80 10.62 25.89
C GLY A 105 0.52 10.96 25.20
N GLU A 106 1.56 10.17 25.49
CA GLU A 106 2.93 10.36 25.02
C GLU A 106 3.23 9.74 23.64
N THR A 107 2.18 9.22 22.95
CA THR A 107 2.36 8.57 21.65
C THR A 107 2.35 9.59 20.53
N GLU A 108 3.48 9.72 19.86
CA GLU A 108 3.69 10.58 18.69
C GLU A 108 3.51 9.75 17.40
N VAL A 109 2.90 10.36 16.38
CA VAL A 109 2.66 9.70 15.07
C VAL A 109 3.15 10.62 13.96
N PHE A 110 4.09 10.10 13.16
CA PHE A 110 4.70 10.81 12.04
C PHE A 110 4.50 10.01 10.75
N SER A 111 4.34 10.70 9.63
CA SER A 111 4.26 10.08 8.31
C SER A 111 5.00 10.92 7.28
N ASP A 112 5.57 10.28 6.25
CA ASP A 112 6.25 10.97 5.14
C ASP A 112 5.25 11.61 4.14
N LEU A 113 3.98 11.75 4.52
CA LEU A 113 2.97 12.44 3.72
C LEU A 113 3.05 13.96 3.92
N PRO A 114 3.00 14.77 2.84
CA PRO A 114 2.97 16.23 2.94
C PRO A 114 1.86 16.78 3.85
N SER A 115 0.70 16.13 3.86
CA SER A 115 -0.45 16.48 4.71
C SER A 115 -0.23 16.21 6.21
N PHE A 116 0.80 15.45 6.57
CA PHE A 116 1.19 15.14 7.95
C PHE A 116 2.31 16.04 8.49
N GLN A 117 2.80 16.96 7.68
CA GLN A 117 3.80 17.91 8.13
C GLN A 117 3.19 18.86 9.20
N VAL A 118 3.79 18.85 10.39
CA VAL A 118 3.53 19.82 11.44
C VAL A 118 4.81 20.65 11.60
N ASN A 119 4.73 21.95 11.40
CA ASN A 119 5.88 22.87 11.46
C ASN A 119 7.03 22.50 10.49
N GLY A 120 6.72 21.94 9.31
CA GLY A 120 7.70 21.60 8.29
C GLY A 120 8.48 20.30 8.52
N THR A 121 8.18 19.53 9.57
CA THR A 121 8.83 18.25 9.85
C THR A 121 7.88 17.08 9.59
N THR A 122 8.33 16.13 8.75
CA THR A 122 7.62 14.87 8.52
C THR A 122 7.97 13.85 9.59
N ILE A 123 9.25 13.53 9.75
CA ILE A 123 9.79 12.62 10.76
C ILE A 123 10.94 13.33 11.45
N PRO A 124 11.03 13.30 12.79
CA PRO A 124 12.10 13.97 13.52
C PRO A 124 13.50 13.52 13.09
N ALA A 125 14.43 14.47 12.97
CA ALA A 125 15.78 14.21 12.52
C ALA A 125 16.55 13.27 13.48
N ASP A 126 16.25 13.29 14.78
CA ASP A 126 16.83 12.39 15.78
C ASP A 126 16.44 10.92 15.57
N ILE A 127 15.37 10.66 14.83
CA ILE A 127 14.93 9.33 14.41
C ILE A 127 15.62 8.89 13.11
N LEU A 128 15.98 9.81 12.21
CA LEU A 128 16.47 9.52 10.86
C LEU A 128 18.00 9.64 10.70
N VAL A 129 18.75 10.02 11.71
CA VAL A 129 20.13 10.53 11.63
C VAL A 129 21.16 9.61 10.96
N SER A 130 20.91 8.32 10.81
CA SER A 130 21.96 7.39 10.35
C SER A 130 21.78 6.86 8.95
N THR A 131 20.64 7.06 8.35
CA THR A 131 20.37 6.47 7.03
C THR A 131 20.36 7.55 5.95
N GLY A 132 21.23 7.41 4.96
CA GLY A 132 21.25 8.30 3.79
C GLY A 132 19.85 8.47 3.17
N GLU A 133 19.68 9.41 2.25
CA GLU A 133 18.41 9.91 1.69
C GLU A 133 17.34 8.88 1.23
N GLY A 134 17.55 7.58 1.41
CA GLY A 134 16.65 6.51 0.95
C GLY A 134 15.83 5.76 2.01
N SER A 135 15.98 6.05 3.31
CA SER A 135 15.44 5.19 4.38
C SER A 135 14.43 5.87 5.29
N LYS A 136 13.46 6.59 4.69
CA LYS A 136 12.34 7.14 5.46
C LYS A 136 11.21 6.12 5.53
N PRO A 137 10.79 5.70 6.75
CA PRO A 137 9.59 4.89 6.91
C PRO A 137 8.33 5.67 6.52
N ASP A 138 7.34 4.98 5.97
CA ASP A 138 6.07 5.60 5.57
C ASP A 138 5.29 6.14 6.78
N LEU A 139 5.36 5.42 7.92
CA LEU A 139 4.70 5.79 9.17
C LEU A 139 5.58 5.40 10.36
N VAL A 140 5.76 6.34 11.30
CA VAL A 140 6.48 6.11 12.56
C VAL A 140 5.53 6.34 13.73
N ILE A 141 5.49 5.40 14.66
CA ILE A 141 4.77 5.53 15.93
C ILE A 141 5.80 5.46 17.05
N LEU A 142 5.84 6.46 17.90
CA LEU A 142 6.88 6.67 18.89
C LEU A 142 6.29 6.94 20.27
N ASP A 143 6.76 6.20 21.26
CA ASP A 143 6.57 6.52 22.68
C ASP A 143 7.96 6.76 23.31
N ARG A 144 8.31 8.02 23.48
CA ARG A 144 9.64 8.41 24.01
C ARG A 144 9.84 8.01 25.47
N LYS A 145 8.76 8.00 26.23
CA LYS A 145 8.81 7.68 27.67
C LYS A 145 9.08 6.20 27.90
N ARG A 146 8.38 5.34 27.17
CA ARG A 146 8.59 3.88 27.24
C ARG A 146 9.74 3.40 26.36
N LYS A 147 10.33 4.28 25.56
CA LYS A 147 11.38 3.93 24.60
C LYS A 147 10.93 2.85 23.60
N ILE A 148 9.73 2.97 23.08
CA ILE A 148 9.18 2.06 22.07
C ILE A 148 8.97 2.81 20.76
N ILE A 149 9.41 2.22 19.65
CA ILE A 149 9.21 2.79 18.31
C ILE A 149 8.77 1.71 17.32
N ALA A 150 7.80 2.01 16.48
CA ALA A 150 7.40 1.17 15.36
C ALA A 150 7.61 1.92 14.03
N LEU A 151 8.28 1.25 13.10
CA LEU A 151 8.57 1.70 11.75
C LEU A 151 7.68 0.91 10.79
N LEU A 152 6.62 1.52 10.28
CA LEU A 152 5.69 0.88 9.37
C LEU A 152 6.02 1.26 7.93
N GLU A 153 6.05 0.26 7.04
CA GLU A 153 6.36 0.43 5.63
C GLU A 153 5.30 -0.22 4.75
N LEU A 154 4.53 0.60 4.05
CA LEU A 154 3.43 0.17 3.19
C LEU A 154 3.92 -0.32 1.83
N THR A 155 3.30 -1.35 1.32
CA THR A 155 3.42 -1.77 -0.07
C THR A 155 2.05 -1.97 -0.71
N CYS A 156 1.81 -1.31 -1.85
CA CYS A 156 0.63 -1.53 -2.68
C CYS A 156 1.01 -2.35 -3.91
N SER A 157 1.12 -3.67 -3.78
CA SER A 157 1.58 -4.58 -4.83
C SER A 157 0.48 -5.50 -5.38
N LEU A 158 0.82 -6.25 -6.42
CA LEU A 158 0.03 -7.42 -6.84
C LEU A 158 0.31 -8.62 -5.93
N PRO A 159 -0.63 -9.57 -5.81
CA PRO A 159 -0.47 -10.75 -4.95
C PRO A 159 0.85 -11.49 -5.16
N GLY A 160 1.23 -11.79 -6.40
CA GLY A 160 2.46 -12.54 -6.73
C GLY A 160 3.78 -11.83 -6.42
N SER A 161 3.78 -10.54 -6.04
CA SER A 161 4.98 -9.79 -5.66
C SER A 161 5.00 -9.37 -4.18
N ALA A 162 3.93 -9.61 -3.43
CA ALA A 162 3.79 -9.19 -2.03
C ALA A 162 4.89 -9.75 -1.13
N PHE A 163 5.11 -11.05 -1.15
CA PHE A 163 6.12 -11.72 -0.31
C PHE A 163 7.55 -11.22 -0.58
N LYS A 164 7.91 -11.03 -1.86
CA LYS A 164 9.23 -10.47 -2.21
C LYS A 164 9.37 -9.04 -1.73
N ALA A 165 8.33 -8.23 -1.87
CA ALA A 165 8.31 -6.86 -1.37
C ALA A 165 8.46 -6.82 0.16
N HIS A 166 7.79 -7.71 0.89
CA HIS A 166 7.90 -7.83 2.35
C HIS A 166 9.35 -8.03 2.80
N ILE A 167 10.04 -9.05 2.25
CA ILE A 167 11.45 -9.33 2.60
C ILE A 167 12.37 -8.14 2.30
N MET A 168 12.17 -7.46 1.18
CA MET A 168 12.99 -6.31 0.80
C MET A 168 12.80 -5.14 1.75
N LYS A 169 11.58 -4.91 2.23
CA LYS A 169 11.25 -3.83 3.15
C LYS A 169 11.77 -4.09 4.57
N ASP A 170 11.70 -5.33 5.04
CA ASP A 170 12.27 -5.72 6.33
C ASP A 170 13.77 -5.41 6.40
N LYS A 171 14.53 -5.79 5.36
CA LYS A 171 15.98 -5.50 5.27
C LYS A 171 16.32 -4.02 5.16
N LYS A 172 15.44 -3.22 4.57
CA LYS A 172 15.66 -1.79 4.33
C LYS A 172 15.93 -1.01 5.62
N TYR A 173 15.30 -1.39 6.72
CA TYR A 173 15.35 -0.65 7.99
C TYR A 173 16.24 -1.29 9.05
N THR A 174 17.00 -2.34 8.73
CA THR A 174 17.86 -3.03 9.70
C THR A 174 18.90 -2.10 10.33
N GLU A 175 19.56 -1.27 9.53
CA GLU A 175 20.57 -0.31 10.04
C GLU A 175 19.94 0.75 10.93
N LEU A 176 18.80 1.31 10.51
CA LEU A 176 18.05 2.29 11.31
C LEU A 176 17.59 1.67 12.64
N ALA A 177 17.12 0.43 12.62
CA ALA A 177 16.70 -0.26 13.83
C ALA A 177 17.86 -0.43 14.81
N LEU A 178 19.04 -0.87 14.34
CA LEU A 178 20.25 -1.02 15.18
C LEU A 178 20.66 0.30 15.83
N ASP A 179 20.61 1.40 15.09
CA ASP A 179 20.92 2.73 15.64
C ASP A 179 19.94 3.17 16.72
N LEU A 180 18.63 2.92 16.50
CA LEU A 180 17.61 3.25 17.48
C LEU A 180 17.69 2.35 18.71
N GLU A 181 18.03 1.08 18.54
CA GLU A 181 18.30 0.15 19.64
C GLU A 181 19.51 0.59 20.48
N ALA A 182 20.59 1.07 19.83
CA ALA A 182 21.75 1.65 20.51
C ALA A 182 21.38 2.90 21.33
N LYS A 183 20.34 3.64 20.94
CA LYS A 183 19.76 4.77 21.71
C LYS A 183 18.80 4.31 22.82
N GLY A 184 18.64 2.99 23.00
CA GLY A 184 17.82 2.36 24.04
C GLY A 184 16.34 2.22 23.68
N PHE A 185 15.96 2.32 22.40
CA PHE A 185 14.61 2.05 21.96
C PHE A 185 14.39 0.55 21.73
N GLN A 186 13.19 0.08 22.02
CA GLN A 186 12.68 -1.18 21.50
C GLN A 186 12.05 -0.90 20.13
N VAL A 187 12.62 -1.47 19.06
CA VAL A 187 12.26 -1.18 17.68
C VAL A 187 11.43 -2.30 17.06
N PHE A 188 10.37 -1.94 16.37
CA PHE A 188 9.52 -2.85 15.61
C PHE A 188 9.48 -2.42 14.15
N ILE A 189 10.04 -3.22 13.24
CA ILE A 189 9.88 -3.03 11.80
C ILE A 189 8.61 -3.77 11.37
N VAL A 190 7.69 -3.09 10.72
CA VAL A 190 6.37 -3.61 10.37
C VAL A 190 6.10 -3.38 8.88
N PRO A 191 6.64 -4.23 7.99
CA PRO A 191 6.20 -4.24 6.61
C PRO A 191 4.72 -4.64 6.55
N PHE A 192 3.92 -3.91 5.77
CA PHE A 192 2.54 -4.28 5.55
C PHE A 192 2.09 -4.06 4.11
N GLU A 193 1.28 -4.98 3.63
CA GLU A 193 0.83 -5.03 2.26
C GLU A 193 -0.68 -4.82 2.16
N VAL A 194 -1.06 -3.83 1.36
CA VAL A 194 -2.43 -3.66 0.89
C VAL A 194 -2.44 -3.93 -0.61
N LEU A 195 -2.90 -5.10 -1.01
CA LEU A 195 -2.81 -5.53 -2.40
C LEU A 195 -3.68 -4.66 -3.31
N SER A 196 -3.19 -4.39 -4.52
CA SER A 196 -3.88 -3.53 -5.47
C SER A 196 -5.33 -3.95 -5.80
N PRO A 197 -5.74 -5.23 -5.69
CA PRO A 197 -7.16 -5.60 -5.76
C PRO A 197 -7.95 -5.35 -4.46
N GLY A 198 -7.35 -4.79 -3.43
CA GLY A 198 -8.02 -4.45 -2.17
C GLY A 198 -7.95 -5.54 -1.08
N HIS A 199 -7.05 -6.51 -1.19
CA HIS A 199 -6.87 -7.55 -0.16
C HIS A 199 -5.77 -7.18 0.82
N ILE A 200 -5.96 -7.61 2.06
CA ILE A 200 -4.98 -7.54 3.15
C ILE A 200 -4.90 -8.95 3.75
N THR A 201 -3.69 -9.48 3.89
CA THR A 201 -3.50 -10.80 4.46
C THR A 201 -3.80 -10.82 5.96
N LYS A 202 -4.16 -12.00 6.49
CA LYS A 202 -4.36 -12.14 7.94
C LYS A 202 -3.08 -11.80 8.70
N GLN A 203 -1.95 -12.33 8.23
CA GLN A 203 -0.65 -12.07 8.84
C GLN A 203 -0.34 -10.57 8.91
N CYS A 204 -0.54 -9.84 7.82
CA CYS A 204 -0.35 -8.39 7.76
C CYS A 204 -1.27 -7.66 8.75
N LYS A 205 -2.55 -8.01 8.77
CA LYS A 205 -3.53 -7.45 9.71
C LYS A 205 -3.12 -7.70 11.17
N ASP A 206 -2.76 -8.94 11.51
CA ASP A 206 -2.40 -9.32 12.87
C ASP A 206 -1.10 -8.62 13.31
N SER A 207 -0.10 -8.51 12.42
CA SER A 207 1.14 -7.77 12.66
C SER A 207 0.87 -6.29 13.01
N ILE A 208 0.08 -5.60 12.17
CA ILE A 208 -0.32 -4.21 12.45
C ILE A 208 -1.07 -4.11 13.78
N GLN A 209 -2.05 -4.98 14.00
CA GLN A 209 -2.88 -4.92 15.21
C GLN A 209 -2.06 -5.15 16.48
N ASN A 210 -1.18 -6.14 16.50
CA ASN A 210 -0.30 -6.43 17.61
C ASN A 210 0.65 -5.26 17.89
N THR A 211 1.24 -4.68 16.84
CA THR A 211 2.12 -3.52 16.97
C THR A 211 1.37 -2.31 17.54
N LEU A 212 0.19 -1.99 17.02
CA LEU A 212 -0.61 -0.86 17.52
C LEU A 212 -1.04 -1.05 18.98
N GLN A 213 -1.27 -2.28 19.43
CA GLN A 213 -1.58 -2.59 20.83
C GLN A 213 -0.44 -2.22 21.78
N LEU A 214 0.83 -2.27 21.35
CA LEU A 214 1.96 -1.83 22.14
C LEU A 214 1.87 -0.34 22.52
N PHE A 215 1.21 0.46 21.69
CA PHE A 215 0.95 1.89 21.89
C PHE A 215 -0.45 2.17 22.47
N ASN A 216 -1.15 1.15 22.95
CA ASN A 216 -2.54 1.23 23.43
C ASN A 216 -3.55 1.70 22.36
N ILE A 217 -3.20 1.58 21.08
CA ILE A 217 -4.05 1.95 19.95
C ILE A 217 -4.88 0.72 19.53
N ARG A 218 -6.20 0.83 19.59
CA ARG A 218 -7.13 -0.23 19.18
C ARG A 218 -7.90 0.19 17.94
N VAL A 219 -7.58 -0.42 16.80
CA VAL A 219 -8.25 -0.16 15.53
C VAL A 219 -9.42 -1.11 15.31
N LYS A 220 -10.48 -0.59 14.69
CA LYS A 220 -11.66 -1.39 14.30
C LYS A 220 -11.39 -2.12 12.98
N LYS A 221 -12.11 -3.22 12.73
CA LYS A 221 -12.10 -3.96 11.47
C LYS A 221 -12.36 -3.04 10.25
N THR A 222 -13.16 -2.01 10.43
CA THR A 222 -13.50 -1.02 9.39
C THR A 222 -12.27 -0.31 8.81
N LEU A 223 -11.16 -0.17 9.57
CA LEU A 223 -9.92 0.37 9.03
C LEU A 223 -9.43 -0.48 7.85
N TYR A 224 -9.27 -1.78 8.05
CA TYR A 224 -8.76 -2.70 7.02
C TYR A 224 -9.68 -2.76 5.79
N GLU A 225 -11.00 -2.70 6.00
CA GLU A 225 -11.98 -2.62 4.92
C GLU A 225 -11.82 -1.32 4.10
N ASN A 226 -11.56 -0.20 4.76
CA ASN A 226 -11.32 1.08 4.10
C ASN A 226 -9.99 1.08 3.34
N LEU A 227 -8.90 0.55 3.92
CA LEU A 227 -7.61 0.41 3.24
C LEU A 227 -7.76 -0.38 1.93
N GLY A 228 -8.43 -1.54 2.00
CA GLY A 228 -8.69 -2.37 0.82
C GLY A 228 -9.57 -1.67 -0.22
N LYS A 229 -10.62 -0.98 0.22
CA LYS A 229 -11.49 -0.19 -0.66
C LYS A 229 -10.72 0.92 -1.38
N ILE A 230 -9.88 1.67 -0.67
CA ILE A 230 -9.07 2.75 -1.26
C ILE A 230 -8.08 2.18 -2.28
N ALA A 231 -7.35 1.11 -1.94
CA ALA A 231 -6.41 0.47 -2.86
C ALA A 231 -7.11 0.01 -4.16
N LEU A 232 -8.30 -0.59 -4.04
CA LEU A 232 -9.10 -1.04 -5.19
C LEU A 232 -9.56 0.14 -6.06
N LEU A 233 -10.10 1.21 -5.46
CA LEU A 233 -10.56 2.39 -6.18
C LEU A 233 -9.40 3.09 -6.91
N CYS A 234 -8.26 3.26 -6.23
CA CYS A 234 -7.07 3.83 -6.86
C CYS A 234 -6.55 2.96 -7.99
N THR A 235 -6.56 1.63 -7.84
CA THR A 235 -6.14 0.70 -8.89
C THR A 235 -7.08 0.77 -10.10
N MET A 236 -8.38 0.91 -9.88
CA MET A 236 -9.36 1.11 -10.94
C MET A 236 -9.12 2.43 -11.68
N SER A 237 -8.84 3.52 -10.96
CA SER A 237 -8.51 4.83 -11.55
C SER A 237 -7.24 4.77 -12.38
N VAL A 238 -6.17 4.15 -11.87
CA VAL A 238 -4.92 3.94 -12.60
C VAL A 238 -5.15 3.11 -13.87
N PHE A 239 -5.97 2.03 -13.77
CA PHE A 239 -6.30 1.21 -14.92
C PHE A 239 -7.08 2.01 -15.97
N HIS A 240 -8.07 2.79 -15.60
CA HIS A 240 -8.84 3.59 -16.57
C HIS A 240 -8.00 4.71 -17.21
N ALA A 241 -7.01 5.21 -16.49
CA ALA A 241 -6.10 6.25 -16.99
C ALA A 241 -4.92 5.73 -17.83
N TYR A 242 -4.78 4.42 -18.08
CA TYR A 242 -3.57 3.88 -18.75
C TYR A 242 -3.39 4.36 -20.21
N GLN A 243 -4.40 4.94 -20.83
CA GLN A 243 -4.30 5.52 -22.18
C GLN A 243 -4.10 7.04 -22.16
N VAL A 244 -4.20 7.66 -20.98
CA VAL A 244 -4.05 9.12 -20.82
C VAL A 244 -2.57 9.43 -20.66
N LYS A 245 -2.01 10.22 -21.59
CA LYS A 245 -0.58 10.57 -21.57
C LYS A 245 -0.20 11.50 -20.45
N GLU A 246 -1.06 12.47 -20.13
CA GLU A 246 -0.84 13.41 -19.04
C GLU A 246 -1.61 12.95 -17.80
N TRP A 247 -0.94 12.99 -16.65
CA TRP A 247 -1.51 12.62 -15.37
C TRP A 247 -1.34 13.76 -14.39
N VAL A 248 -2.45 14.26 -13.90
CA VAL A 248 -2.47 15.12 -12.72
C VAL A 248 -3.05 14.26 -11.60
N SER A 249 -2.26 14.05 -10.55
CA SER A 249 -2.72 13.25 -9.40
C SER A 249 -3.96 13.88 -8.80
N PRO A 250 -5.08 13.14 -8.72
CA PRO A 250 -6.25 13.60 -7.99
C PRO A 250 -5.89 13.85 -6.51
N PRO A 251 -6.72 14.58 -5.74
CA PRO A 251 -6.60 14.59 -4.29
C PRO A 251 -6.50 13.18 -3.74
N LEU A 252 -5.75 13.00 -2.65
CA LEU A 252 -5.68 11.70 -1.97
C LEU A 252 -7.09 11.31 -1.52
N LEU A 253 -7.43 10.02 -1.64
CA LEU A 253 -8.72 9.54 -1.18
C LEU A 253 -8.72 9.59 0.35
N ALA A 254 -9.46 10.56 0.89
CA ALA A 254 -9.70 10.68 2.32
C ALA A 254 -10.78 9.69 2.79
N PRO A 255 -10.80 9.35 4.08
CA PRO A 255 -11.82 8.48 4.67
C PRO A 255 -13.21 9.11 4.64
#